data_6cdbfff23de35323db541791b7cb1873
#
_entry.id   6cdbfff23de35323db541791b7cb1873
#
_cell.length_a   1.000
_cell.length_b   1.000
_cell.length_c   1.000
_cell.angle_alpha   90.00
_cell.angle_beta   90.00
_cell.angle_gamma   90.00
#
_symmetry.space_group_name_H-M   'P 1'
#
loop_
_entity.id
_entity.type
_entity.pdbx_description
1 polymer ?
#
loop_
_entity_poly.entity_id
_entity_poly.type
_entity_poly.pdbx_seq_one_letter_code
_entity_poly.pdbx_strand_id
1 'polypeptide(L)'
;IICSCASCKNASKSATGNEPDTVALVGPTFRADSAYAFAAKQCSFGPRTMNSKAHDLCGEWIMSKFSEYGMKVETQDADLKGWDGTTLHSRNIIARFRPEQTTRLLLCAHWDCRPWADNDPDSTNWRKPVMGANDAASGVAVMLELARLIKNDTTLNIGVDFVCFDAEDYGLPQWSDVQTDADTWALGAQHWATNLPQGYEARYGILLDMVGGMGAKFYQEGVSKQYANEIVNKIWR
;
A
#
# COMPACT_ATOMS: atom_id res chain seq x y z
N ILE A 1 19.20 -1.36 2.11
CA ILE A 1 19.48 -0.66 3.38
C ILE A 1 20.39 -1.54 4.23
N ILE A 2 21.63 -1.09 4.47
CA ILE A 2 22.68 -1.83 5.15
C ILE A 2 22.51 -1.67 6.66
N CYS A 3 22.38 -2.78 7.37
CA CYS A 3 22.37 -2.84 8.84
C CYS A 3 23.80 -2.89 9.38
N SER A 4 24.18 -1.94 10.23
CA SER A 4 25.41 -2.00 11.02
C SER A 4 25.06 -2.05 12.50
N CYS A 5 25.40 -3.17 13.15
CA CYS A 5 25.31 -3.34 14.60
C CYS A 5 26.55 -2.76 15.26
N ALA A 6 26.36 -1.85 16.22
CA ALA A 6 27.38 -1.52 17.20
C ALA A 6 26.75 -1.53 18.61
N SER A 7 27.27 -2.42 19.43
CA SER A 7 26.97 -2.59 20.85
C SER A 7 27.79 -1.62 21.66
N CYS A 8 27.20 -0.84 22.56
CA CYS A 8 27.88 -0.23 23.68
C CYS A 8 27.02 -0.26 24.94
N LYS A 9 27.67 -0.72 26.02
CA LYS A 9 27.14 -0.92 27.36
C LYS A 9 27.19 0.36 28.19
N ASN A 10 26.18 0.46 29.09
CA ASN A 10 26.19 1.11 30.41
C ASN A 10 26.36 2.63 30.53
N ALA A 11 25.28 3.29 30.98
CA ALA A 11 25.31 4.12 32.21
C ALA A 11 23.87 4.39 32.70
N SER A 12 23.60 3.93 33.91
CA SER A 12 22.40 4.23 34.67
C SER A 12 22.36 5.72 35.06
N LYS A 13 21.30 6.43 34.66
CA LYS A 13 20.83 7.63 35.37
C LYS A 13 19.31 7.55 35.42
N SER A 14 18.80 7.54 36.66
CA SER A 14 17.38 7.70 36.97
C SER A 14 16.88 9.03 36.39
N ALA A 15 16.06 8.96 35.36
CA ALA A 15 15.24 10.07 34.92
C ALA A 15 13.79 9.72 35.29
N THR A 16 13.18 10.58 36.08
CA THR A 16 11.74 10.60 36.36
C THR A 16 11.00 10.52 35.05
N GLY A 17 10.34 9.38 34.84
CA GLY A 17 9.61 9.13 33.61
C GLY A 17 8.38 10.04 33.56
N ASN A 18 8.38 10.96 32.59
CA ASN A 18 7.13 11.38 32.00
C ASN A 18 6.60 10.19 31.21
N GLU A 19 5.55 9.56 31.69
CA GLU A 19 4.77 8.65 30.85
C GLU A 19 4.40 9.41 29.58
N PRO A 20 4.58 8.80 28.37
CA PRO A 20 4.12 9.45 27.15
C PRO A 20 2.63 9.70 27.30
N ASP A 21 2.17 10.93 27.04
CA ASP A 21 0.76 11.27 26.92
C ASP A 21 0.11 10.26 25.98
N THR A 22 -0.57 9.28 26.55
CA THR A 22 -1.34 8.30 25.79
C THR A 22 -2.51 9.04 25.20
N VAL A 23 -2.38 9.45 23.94
CA VAL A 23 -3.50 10.00 23.17
C VAL A 23 -4.59 8.93 23.17
N ALA A 24 -5.73 9.22 23.81
CA ALA A 24 -6.85 8.30 23.79
C ALA A 24 -7.26 8.03 22.34
N LEU A 25 -7.26 6.76 21.95
CA LEU A 25 -7.74 6.37 20.61
C LEU A 25 -9.22 6.76 20.49
N VAL A 26 -9.53 7.62 19.55
CA VAL A 26 -10.89 8.07 19.25
C VAL A 26 -11.34 7.39 17.97
N GLY A 27 -12.44 6.65 18.04
CA GLY A 27 -13.00 5.99 16.88
C GLY A 27 -13.27 4.48 17.09
N PRO A 28 -13.80 3.80 16.06
CA PRO A 28 -14.09 2.38 16.13
C PRO A 28 -12.80 1.54 16.18
N THR A 29 -12.85 0.43 16.90
CA THR A 29 -11.72 -0.47 17.06
C THR A 29 -11.37 -1.14 15.74
N PHE A 30 -10.12 -1.01 15.31
CA PHE A 30 -9.56 -1.75 14.18
C PHE A 30 -9.51 -3.26 14.50
N ARG A 31 -10.00 -4.09 13.60
CA ARG A 31 -10.03 -5.54 13.78
C ARG A 31 -8.93 -6.20 12.96
N ALA A 32 -7.85 -6.56 13.64
CA ALA A 32 -6.71 -7.23 13.01
C ALA A 32 -7.13 -8.55 12.32
N ASP A 33 -8.03 -9.32 12.93
CA ASP A 33 -8.54 -10.56 12.34
C ASP A 33 -9.26 -10.34 11.00
N SER A 34 -10.01 -9.22 10.89
CA SER A 34 -10.67 -8.87 9.63
C SER A 34 -9.65 -8.49 8.56
N ALA A 35 -8.66 -7.67 8.90
CA ALA A 35 -7.59 -7.33 7.97
C ALA A 35 -6.80 -8.57 7.54
N TYR A 36 -6.47 -9.47 8.46
CA TYR A 36 -5.81 -10.74 8.15
C TYR A 36 -6.66 -11.59 7.19
N ALA A 37 -7.97 -11.69 7.43
CA ALA A 37 -8.88 -12.41 6.55
C ALA A 37 -8.94 -11.82 5.13
N PHE A 38 -8.85 -10.48 5.00
CA PHE A 38 -8.78 -9.81 3.69
C PHE A 38 -7.45 -10.10 2.98
N ALA A 39 -6.32 -10.12 3.68
CA ALA A 39 -5.04 -10.52 3.11
C ALA A 39 -5.06 -12.00 2.66
N ALA A 40 -5.54 -12.90 3.51
CA ALA A 40 -5.68 -14.31 3.20
C ALA A 40 -6.59 -14.55 1.98
N LYS A 41 -7.68 -13.77 1.86
CA LYS A 41 -8.58 -13.86 0.70
C LYS A 41 -7.89 -13.44 -0.60
N GLN A 42 -7.11 -12.36 -0.60
CA GLN A 42 -6.32 -11.95 -1.76
C GLN A 42 -5.34 -13.07 -2.17
N CYS A 43 -4.61 -13.65 -1.22
CA CYS A 43 -3.70 -14.77 -1.47
C CYS A 43 -4.43 -16.03 -2.01
N SER A 44 -5.70 -16.24 -1.65
CA SER A 44 -6.47 -17.40 -2.11
C SER A 44 -6.75 -17.41 -3.62
N PHE A 45 -6.60 -16.27 -4.31
CA PHE A 45 -6.68 -16.22 -5.78
C PHE A 45 -5.39 -16.71 -6.45
N GLY A 46 -4.30 -16.77 -5.70
CA GLY A 46 -2.94 -17.03 -6.20
C GLY A 46 -2.10 -15.75 -6.33
N PRO A 47 -0.89 -15.87 -6.89
CA PRO A 47 -0.04 -14.71 -7.19
C PRO A 47 -0.76 -13.74 -8.14
N ARG A 48 -0.91 -12.49 -7.73
CA ARG A 48 -1.60 -11.44 -8.51
C ARG A 48 -0.62 -10.75 -9.46
N THR A 49 0.13 -11.55 -10.20
CA THR A 49 1.06 -11.03 -11.20
C THR A 49 0.30 -10.39 -12.35
N MET A 50 0.87 -9.36 -12.92
CA MET A 50 0.28 -8.66 -14.07
C MET A 50 -0.17 -9.63 -15.18
N ASN A 51 -1.30 -9.33 -15.80
CA ASN A 51 -1.91 -10.10 -16.89
C ASN A 51 -2.33 -11.54 -16.52
N SER A 52 -2.41 -11.90 -15.23
CA SER A 52 -2.83 -13.21 -14.79
C SER A 52 -4.31 -13.27 -14.44
N LYS A 53 -4.91 -14.45 -14.54
CA LYS A 53 -6.29 -14.66 -14.07
C LYS A 53 -6.45 -14.40 -12.57
N ALA A 54 -5.41 -14.68 -11.76
CA ALA A 54 -5.44 -14.41 -10.32
C ALA A 54 -5.51 -12.90 -10.05
N HIS A 55 -4.80 -12.10 -10.83
CA HIS A 55 -4.85 -10.65 -10.82
C HIS A 55 -6.27 -10.16 -11.14
N ASP A 56 -6.86 -10.55 -12.27
CA ASP A 56 -8.20 -10.13 -12.65
C ASP A 56 -9.23 -10.45 -11.57
N LEU A 57 -9.26 -11.71 -11.09
CA LEU A 57 -10.21 -12.15 -10.07
C LEU A 57 -10.05 -11.41 -8.73
N CYS A 58 -8.81 -11.13 -8.34
CA CYS A 58 -8.54 -10.37 -7.13
C CYS A 58 -8.97 -8.92 -7.26
N GLY A 59 -8.69 -8.27 -8.39
CA GLY A 59 -9.14 -6.91 -8.67
C GLY A 59 -10.66 -6.75 -8.60
N GLU A 60 -11.40 -7.66 -9.25
CA GLU A 60 -12.85 -7.70 -9.16
C GLU A 60 -13.35 -7.88 -7.71
N TRP A 61 -12.70 -8.73 -6.93
CA TRP A 61 -13.04 -8.91 -5.52
C TRP A 61 -12.76 -7.66 -4.69
N ILE A 62 -11.61 -6.99 -4.87
CA ILE A 62 -11.29 -5.74 -4.17
C ILE A 62 -12.35 -4.67 -4.46
N MET A 63 -12.71 -4.48 -5.73
CA MET A 63 -13.75 -3.54 -6.16
C MET A 63 -15.10 -3.87 -5.51
N SER A 64 -15.48 -5.16 -5.50
CA SER A 64 -16.72 -5.60 -4.89
C SER A 64 -16.77 -5.31 -3.38
N LYS A 65 -15.64 -5.45 -2.67
CA LYS A 65 -15.55 -5.17 -1.23
C LYS A 65 -15.69 -3.68 -0.92
N PHE A 66 -15.02 -2.83 -1.65
CA PHE A 66 -15.20 -1.38 -1.48
C PHE A 66 -16.65 -0.96 -1.79
N SER A 67 -17.26 -1.53 -2.83
CA SER A 67 -18.67 -1.28 -3.16
C SER A 67 -19.61 -1.76 -2.06
N GLU A 68 -19.37 -2.94 -1.47
CA GLU A 68 -20.13 -3.48 -0.31
C GLU A 68 -20.07 -2.52 0.90
N TYR A 69 -18.97 -1.78 1.04
CA TYR A 69 -18.80 -0.78 2.09
C TYR A 69 -19.31 0.62 1.70
N GLY A 70 -20.07 0.71 0.58
CA GLY A 70 -20.72 1.95 0.15
C GLY A 70 -19.79 2.98 -0.46
N MET A 71 -18.58 2.58 -0.87
CA MET A 71 -17.65 3.46 -1.57
C MET A 71 -18.08 3.61 -3.03
N LYS A 72 -17.88 4.79 -3.61
CA LYS A 72 -17.95 4.98 -5.06
C LYS A 72 -16.68 4.42 -5.67
N VAL A 73 -16.78 3.32 -6.43
CA VAL A 73 -15.64 2.64 -7.05
C VAL A 73 -15.53 3.00 -8.51
N GLU A 74 -14.32 3.35 -8.92
CA GLU A 74 -13.92 3.66 -10.29
C GLU A 74 -12.60 2.95 -10.59
N THR A 75 -12.30 2.73 -11.88
CA THR A 75 -11.01 2.21 -12.34
C THR A 75 -10.30 3.23 -13.22
N GLN A 76 -8.99 3.17 -13.21
CA GLN A 76 -8.14 3.85 -14.18
C GLN A 76 -7.34 2.76 -14.89
N ASP A 77 -7.85 2.32 -16.03
CA ASP A 77 -7.24 1.26 -16.84
C ASP A 77 -6.24 1.87 -17.82
N ALA A 78 -5.10 1.20 -18.02
CA ALA A 78 -4.06 1.62 -18.95
C ALA A 78 -3.19 0.45 -19.42
N ASP A 79 -2.75 0.51 -20.67
CA ASP A 79 -1.71 -0.37 -21.19
C ASP A 79 -0.32 0.26 -20.92
N LEU A 80 0.34 -0.23 -19.87
CA LEU A 80 1.66 0.23 -19.47
C LEU A 80 2.76 -0.65 -20.08
N LYS A 81 4.00 -0.15 -20.14
CA LYS A 81 5.13 -0.90 -20.62
C LYS A 81 6.03 -1.34 -19.48
N GLY A 82 6.16 -2.65 -19.32
CA GLY A 82 7.14 -3.25 -18.43
C GLY A 82 8.57 -3.02 -18.92
N TRP A 83 9.54 -3.26 -18.05
CA TRP A 83 10.97 -3.09 -18.34
C TRP A 83 11.46 -3.91 -19.55
N ASP A 84 10.81 -5.02 -19.84
CA ASP A 84 11.11 -5.96 -20.93
C ASP A 84 10.27 -5.70 -22.20
N GLY A 85 9.49 -4.61 -22.22
CA GLY A 85 8.59 -4.25 -23.30
C GLY A 85 7.23 -4.96 -23.26
N THR A 86 6.99 -5.83 -22.28
CA THR A 86 5.68 -6.47 -22.08
C THR A 86 4.59 -5.40 -21.89
N THR A 87 3.45 -5.57 -22.56
CA THR A 87 2.28 -4.74 -22.28
C THR A 87 1.59 -5.25 -21.02
N LEU A 88 1.51 -4.39 -20.03
CA LEU A 88 0.86 -4.65 -18.75
C LEU A 88 -0.54 -4.01 -18.78
N HIS A 89 -1.59 -4.83 -18.76
CA HIS A 89 -2.98 -4.36 -18.68
C HIS A 89 -3.28 -3.93 -17.24
N SER A 90 -2.90 -2.71 -16.93
CA SER A 90 -2.95 -2.16 -15.58
C SER A 90 -4.32 -1.61 -15.25
N ARG A 91 -4.73 -1.79 -13.98
CA ARG A 91 -5.99 -1.30 -13.43
C ARG A 91 -5.77 -0.71 -12.03
N ASN A 92 -5.60 0.59 -11.94
CA ASN A 92 -5.70 1.25 -10.65
C ASN A 92 -7.16 1.25 -10.17
N ILE A 93 -7.40 0.84 -8.93
CA ILE A 93 -8.74 0.80 -8.34
C ILE A 93 -8.87 2.00 -7.40
N ILE A 94 -9.89 2.83 -7.60
CA ILE A 94 -10.13 4.04 -6.84
C ILE A 94 -11.48 3.92 -6.15
N ALA A 95 -11.48 3.89 -4.81
CA ALA A 95 -12.71 3.80 -4.02
C ALA A 95 -12.85 5.05 -3.14
N ARG A 96 -13.97 5.76 -3.27
CA ARG A 96 -14.18 7.06 -2.62
C ARG A 96 -15.28 7.00 -1.58
N PHE A 97 -14.91 7.30 -0.34
CA PHE A 97 -15.85 7.64 0.71
C PHE A 97 -16.19 9.12 0.62
N ARG A 98 -17.48 9.45 0.65
CA ARG A 98 -17.99 10.83 0.56
C ARG A 98 -17.32 11.63 -0.59
N PRO A 99 -17.58 11.24 -1.83
CA PRO A 99 -16.96 11.88 -3.00
C PRO A 99 -17.31 13.36 -3.17
N GLU A 100 -18.40 13.82 -2.54
CA GLU A 100 -18.84 15.22 -2.53
C GLU A 100 -18.00 16.14 -1.62
N GLN A 101 -17.24 15.57 -0.70
CA GLN A 101 -16.38 16.35 0.20
C GLN A 101 -15.12 16.87 -0.53
N THR A 102 -14.85 18.15 -0.38
CA THR A 102 -13.66 18.80 -1.00
C THR A 102 -12.38 18.60 -0.18
N THR A 103 -12.48 18.52 1.16
CA THR A 103 -11.35 18.15 1.99
C THR A 103 -11.20 16.63 1.98
N ARG A 104 -10.12 16.14 1.40
CA ARG A 104 -9.90 14.71 1.19
C ARG A 104 -8.59 14.23 1.79
N LEU A 105 -8.55 12.98 2.19
CA LEU A 105 -7.34 12.22 2.53
C LEU A 105 -7.16 11.11 1.50
N LEU A 106 -5.90 10.81 1.18
CA LEU A 106 -5.54 9.70 0.31
C LEU A 106 -4.95 8.58 1.15
N LEU A 107 -5.49 7.38 1.02
CA LEU A 107 -4.88 6.13 1.50
C LEU A 107 -4.56 5.29 0.28
N CYS A 108 -3.34 4.81 0.16
CA CYS A 108 -2.95 4.02 -1.00
C CYS A 108 -2.08 2.82 -0.62
N ALA A 109 -2.11 1.81 -1.46
CA ALA A 109 -1.28 0.62 -1.43
C ALA A 109 -1.21 0.08 -2.85
N HIS A 110 -0.20 -0.73 -3.20
CA HIS A 110 -0.30 -1.51 -4.43
C HIS A 110 -1.05 -2.83 -4.16
N TRP A 111 -1.52 -3.51 -5.24
CA TRP A 111 -2.29 -4.74 -5.09
C TRP A 111 -1.81 -5.90 -5.97
N ASP A 112 -0.99 -5.62 -6.97
CA ASP A 112 -0.26 -6.62 -7.74
C ASP A 112 0.82 -7.30 -6.89
N CYS A 113 1.50 -8.26 -7.44
CA CYS A 113 2.67 -8.86 -6.80
C CYS A 113 3.75 -9.23 -7.81
N ARG A 114 4.95 -9.34 -7.32
CA ARG A 114 6.15 -9.58 -8.09
C ARG A 114 6.07 -10.90 -8.85
N PRO A 115 6.28 -10.91 -10.17
CA PRO A 115 6.21 -12.12 -10.98
C PRO A 115 7.43 -13.04 -10.82
N TRP A 116 8.43 -12.61 -10.08
CA TRP A 116 9.66 -13.36 -9.81
C TRP A 116 10.17 -13.13 -8.39
N ALA A 117 10.66 -14.21 -7.75
CA ALA A 117 11.23 -14.18 -6.42
C ALA A 117 12.75 -13.93 -6.47
N ASP A 118 13.18 -12.85 -7.13
CA ASP A 118 14.60 -12.56 -7.40
C ASP A 118 15.43 -12.17 -6.18
N ASN A 119 14.78 -12.00 -5.03
CA ASN A 119 15.42 -11.83 -3.72
C ASN A 119 15.50 -13.15 -2.91
N ASP A 120 14.99 -14.27 -3.44
CA ASP A 120 15.08 -15.56 -2.77
C ASP A 120 16.55 -16.02 -2.71
N PRO A 121 17.05 -16.46 -1.57
CA PRO A 121 18.42 -16.97 -1.45
C PRO A 121 18.69 -18.21 -2.32
N ASP A 122 17.66 -18.97 -2.70
CA ASP A 122 17.74 -20.04 -3.67
C ASP A 122 17.36 -19.54 -5.07
N SER A 123 18.36 -19.38 -5.93
CA SER A 123 18.17 -18.89 -7.30
C SER A 123 17.25 -19.76 -8.17
N THR A 124 16.99 -21.03 -7.78
CA THR A 124 16.01 -21.88 -8.48
C THR A 124 14.56 -21.39 -8.32
N ASN A 125 14.31 -20.49 -7.35
CA ASN A 125 13.02 -19.85 -7.13
C ASN A 125 12.85 -18.54 -7.92
N TRP A 126 13.91 -17.94 -8.39
CA TRP A 126 13.88 -16.58 -8.96
C TRP A 126 12.86 -16.37 -10.07
N ARG A 127 12.58 -17.40 -10.86
CA ARG A 127 11.59 -17.34 -11.96
C ARG A 127 10.16 -17.71 -11.52
N LYS A 128 9.93 -17.90 -10.22
CA LYS A 128 8.61 -18.22 -9.67
C LYS A 128 7.96 -16.93 -9.14
N PRO A 129 6.64 -16.78 -9.27
CA PRO A 129 5.94 -15.63 -8.72
C PRO A 129 5.94 -15.66 -7.19
N VAL A 130 5.95 -14.47 -6.59
CA VAL A 130 5.75 -14.29 -5.15
C VAL A 130 4.26 -14.31 -4.81
N MET A 131 3.87 -14.93 -3.68
CA MET A 131 2.46 -14.95 -3.26
C MET A 131 1.95 -13.56 -2.88
N GLY A 132 2.82 -12.65 -2.47
CA GLY A 132 2.45 -11.27 -2.16
C GLY A 132 1.53 -11.12 -0.96
N ALA A 133 1.75 -11.85 0.15
CA ALA A 133 0.90 -11.78 1.34
C ALA A 133 1.14 -10.49 2.14
N ASN A 134 2.41 -10.13 2.32
CA ASN A 134 2.81 -8.87 2.95
C ASN A 134 2.88 -7.75 1.91
N ASP A 135 3.51 -8.04 0.82
CA ASP A 135 3.75 -7.23 -0.36
C ASP A 135 2.93 -7.80 -1.54
N ALA A 136 1.75 -7.29 -1.86
CA ALA A 136 1.06 -6.08 -1.43
C ALA A 136 -0.23 -6.32 -0.61
N ALA A 137 -0.67 -7.56 -0.38
CA ALA A 137 -2.00 -7.83 0.18
C ALA A 137 -2.23 -7.18 1.56
N SER A 138 -1.16 -6.93 2.34
CA SER A 138 -1.29 -6.35 3.68
C SER A 138 -1.79 -4.91 3.64
N GLY A 139 -1.27 -4.07 2.76
CA GLY A 139 -1.68 -2.67 2.63
C GLY A 139 -3.15 -2.56 2.21
N VAL A 140 -3.55 -3.30 1.18
CA VAL A 140 -4.96 -3.37 0.73
C VAL A 140 -5.87 -3.90 1.82
N ALA A 141 -5.44 -4.89 2.59
CA ALA A 141 -6.23 -5.45 3.70
C ALA A 141 -6.51 -4.42 4.80
N VAL A 142 -5.53 -3.59 5.14
CA VAL A 142 -5.72 -2.47 6.08
C VAL A 142 -6.70 -1.45 5.50
N MET A 143 -6.57 -1.09 4.23
CA MET A 143 -7.52 -0.16 3.58
C MET A 143 -8.95 -0.69 3.57
N LEU A 144 -9.17 -1.98 3.29
CA LEU A 144 -10.49 -2.60 3.33
C LEU A 144 -11.10 -2.60 4.75
N GLU A 145 -10.28 -2.84 5.78
CA GLU A 145 -10.75 -2.76 7.17
C GLU A 145 -11.10 -1.33 7.56
N LEU A 146 -10.30 -0.33 7.16
CA LEU A 146 -10.62 1.07 7.37
C LEU A 146 -11.90 1.47 6.64
N ALA A 147 -12.09 1.06 5.38
CA ALA A 147 -13.32 1.30 4.64
C ALA A 147 -14.54 0.68 5.35
N ARG A 148 -14.39 -0.55 5.89
CA ARG A 148 -15.44 -1.21 6.70
C ARG A 148 -15.79 -0.40 7.95
N LEU A 149 -14.81 0.19 8.60
CA LEU A 149 -15.00 0.97 9.83
C LEU A 149 -15.75 2.27 9.57
N ILE A 150 -15.40 2.98 8.48
CA ILE A 150 -15.95 4.32 8.20
C ILE A 150 -17.26 4.27 7.39
N LYS A 151 -17.67 3.11 6.84
CA LYS A 151 -18.81 3.01 5.91
C LYS A 151 -20.10 3.64 6.43
N ASN A 152 -20.37 3.58 7.72
CA ASN A 152 -21.56 4.12 8.36
C ASN A 152 -21.27 5.34 9.25
N ASP A 153 -20.06 5.87 9.21
CA ASP A 153 -19.70 7.02 10.05
C ASP A 153 -20.37 8.28 9.50
N THR A 154 -21.19 8.91 10.31
CA THR A 154 -21.88 10.17 9.99
C THR A 154 -21.15 11.39 10.53
N THR A 155 -20.09 11.20 11.31
CA THR A 155 -19.37 12.27 12.00
C THR A 155 -18.15 12.77 11.25
N LEU A 156 -17.56 11.95 10.38
CA LEU A 156 -16.44 12.34 9.53
C LEU A 156 -16.87 13.38 8.49
N ASN A 157 -16.35 14.58 8.60
CA ASN A 157 -16.62 15.69 7.65
C ASN A 157 -15.55 15.82 6.55
N ILE A 158 -14.93 14.70 6.18
CA ILE A 158 -13.89 14.61 5.15
C ILE A 158 -14.21 13.49 4.18
N GLY A 159 -13.72 13.61 2.95
CA GLY A 159 -13.67 12.52 2.00
C GLY A 159 -12.41 11.67 2.21
N VAL A 160 -12.50 10.39 1.89
CA VAL A 160 -11.34 9.49 1.87
C VAL A 160 -11.28 8.79 0.52
N ASP A 161 -10.14 8.88 -0.14
CA ASP A 161 -9.83 8.13 -1.36
C ASP A 161 -8.92 6.96 -1.01
N PHE A 162 -9.40 5.75 -1.31
CA PHE A 162 -8.60 4.53 -1.27
C PHE A 162 -8.15 4.24 -2.69
N VAL A 163 -6.84 4.26 -2.94
CA VAL A 163 -6.28 3.98 -4.27
C VAL A 163 -5.40 2.74 -4.17
N CYS A 164 -5.82 1.67 -4.86
CA CYS A 164 -4.99 0.49 -5.03
C CYS A 164 -4.24 0.63 -6.36
N PHE A 165 -2.94 0.89 -6.29
CA PHE A 165 -2.07 1.00 -7.46
C PHE A 165 -1.74 -0.37 -8.02
N ASP A 166 -1.68 -0.45 -9.33
CA ASP A 166 -1.33 -1.65 -10.07
C ASP A 166 0.06 -1.54 -10.71
N ALA A 167 0.61 -2.64 -11.20
CA ALA A 167 1.91 -2.69 -11.87
C ALA A 167 3.02 -1.97 -11.07
N GLU A 168 2.99 -2.11 -9.75
CA GLU A 168 4.03 -1.58 -8.88
C GLU A 168 5.29 -2.44 -9.00
N ASP A 169 5.10 -3.76 -8.94
CA ASP A 169 6.12 -4.74 -8.61
C ASP A 169 6.70 -5.44 -9.86
N TYR A 170 6.42 -4.89 -11.05
CA TYR A 170 6.98 -5.37 -12.32
C TYR A 170 8.33 -4.72 -12.66
N GLY A 171 9.02 -4.19 -11.67
CA GLY A 171 10.31 -3.53 -11.83
C GLY A 171 11.44 -4.47 -12.25
N LEU A 172 12.53 -3.90 -12.73
CA LEU A 172 13.69 -4.61 -13.26
C LEU A 172 14.19 -5.70 -12.28
N PRO A 173 14.29 -6.98 -12.70
CA PRO A 173 14.76 -8.04 -11.82
C PRO A 173 16.28 -8.02 -11.61
N GLN A 174 16.75 -8.57 -10.52
CA GLN A 174 18.17 -8.57 -10.14
C GLN A 174 19.11 -9.30 -11.13
N TRP A 175 18.57 -10.22 -11.93
CA TRP A 175 19.37 -10.92 -12.96
C TRP A 175 19.42 -10.18 -14.30
N SER A 176 18.79 -9.01 -14.42
CA SER A 176 18.75 -8.27 -15.67
C SER A 176 20.02 -7.45 -15.84
N ASP A 177 20.61 -7.53 -17.02
CA ASP A 177 21.74 -6.68 -17.45
C ASP A 177 21.25 -5.41 -18.16
N VAL A 178 19.93 -5.18 -18.21
CA VAL A 178 19.35 -3.99 -18.88
C VAL A 178 19.76 -2.75 -18.11
N GLN A 179 20.38 -1.80 -18.84
CA GLN A 179 20.67 -0.47 -18.34
C GLN A 179 19.58 0.48 -18.82
N THR A 180 18.90 1.15 -17.88
CA THR A 180 17.86 2.11 -18.21
C THR A 180 17.84 3.23 -17.17
N ASP A 181 17.62 4.46 -17.63
CA ASP A 181 17.35 5.61 -16.76
C ASP A 181 15.85 5.73 -16.43
N ALA A 182 14.99 4.92 -17.05
CA ALA A 182 13.57 4.91 -16.77
C ALA A 182 13.29 4.22 -15.43
N ASP A 183 12.41 4.81 -14.64
CA ASP A 183 11.87 4.17 -13.46
C ASP A 183 10.90 3.07 -13.91
N THR A 184 11.24 1.83 -13.62
CA THR A 184 10.50 0.64 -14.05
C THR A 184 9.54 0.12 -12.97
N TRP A 185 9.49 0.79 -11.83
CA TRP A 185 8.68 0.45 -10.67
C TRP A 185 7.46 1.36 -10.55
N ALA A 186 6.47 0.94 -9.80
CA ALA A 186 5.28 1.74 -9.46
C ALA A 186 4.58 2.36 -10.69
N LEU A 187 4.54 1.64 -11.81
CA LEU A 187 4.06 2.17 -13.10
C LEU A 187 2.61 2.66 -13.02
N GLY A 188 1.74 1.96 -12.28
CA GLY A 188 0.36 2.39 -12.09
C GLY A 188 0.27 3.68 -11.26
N ALA A 189 1.12 3.85 -10.24
CA ALA A 189 1.17 5.07 -9.46
C ALA A 189 1.70 6.25 -10.30
N GLN A 190 2.72 6.03 -11.15
CA GLN A 190 3.22 7.02 -12.10
C GLN A 190 2.11 7.44 -13.08
N HIS A 191 1.38 6.45 -13.63
CA HIS A 191 0.25 6.72 -14.52
C HIS A 191 -0.85 7.52 -13.82
N TRP A 192 -1.20 7.16 -12.59
CA TRP A 192 -2.20 7.89 -11.80
C TRP A 192 -1.77 9.33 -11.55
N ALA A 193 -0.52 9.55 -11.13
CA ALA A 193 0.00 10.88 -10.82
C ALA A 193 0.03 11.82 -12.04
N THR A 194 0.31 11.27 -13.23
CA THR A 194 0.35 12.05 -14.47
C THR A 194 -1.04 12.28 -15.09
N ASN A 195 -2.06 11.55 -14.64
CA ASN A 195 -3.43 11.60 -15.15
C ASN A 195 -4.46 11.93 -14.05
N LEU A 196 -4.06 12.73 -13.06
CA LEU A 196 -4.97 13.19 -12.02
C LEU A 196 -6.13 13.98 -12.61
N PRO A 197 -7.37 13.81 -12.09
CA PRO A 197 -8.48 14.68 -12.48
C PRO A 197 -8.14 16.15 -12.23
N GLN A 198 -8.58 17.02 -13.13
CA GLN A 198 -8.35 18.45 -12.96
C GLN A 198 -8.90 18.94 -11.61
N GLY A 199 -8.05 19.60 -10.84
CA GLY A 199 -8.39 20.12 -9.51
C GLY A 199 -8.45 19.07 -8.41
N TYR A 200 -7.97 17.84 -8.67
CA TYR A 200 -7.84 16.85 -7.60
C TYR A 200 -6.80 17.30 -6.60
N GLU A 201 -7.20 17.34 -5.33
CA GLU A 201 -6.33 17.70 -4.22
C GLU A 201 -6.64 16.84 -3.01
N ALA A 202 -5.62 16.18 -2.45
CA ALA A 202 -5.69 15.53 -1.15
C ALA A 202 -4.87 16.33 -0.15
N ARG A 203 -5.39 16.53 1.05
CA ARG A 203 -4.69 17.24 2.12
C ARG A 203 -3.35 16.59 2.46
N TYR A 204 -3.31 15.27 2.46
CA TYR A 204 -2.11 14.43 2.49
C TYR A 204 -2.47 13.00 2.10
N GLY A 205 -1.45 12.23 1.76
CA GLY A 205 -1.56 10.80 1.46
C GLY A 205 -0.78 9.95 2.44
N ILE A 206 -1.24 8.72 2.66
CA ILE A 206 -0.56 7.67 3.42
C ILE A 206 -0.47 6.46 2.52
N LEU A 207 0.76 6.04 2.19
CA LEU A 207 1.04 4.80 1.49
C LEU A 207 1.28 3.68 2.51
N LEU A 208 0.57 2.57 2.32
CA LEU A 208 0.68 1.36 3.13
C LEU A 208 1.35 0.27 2.29
N ASP A 209 2.59 -0.02 2.62
CA ASP A 209 3.37 -1.05 1.96
C ASP A 209 4.06 -1.94 2.99
N MET A 210 4.00 -3.27 2.78
CA MET A 210 4.59 -4.30 3.64
C MET A 210 4.24 -4.16 5.13
N VAL A 211 2.97 -3.85 5.45
CA VAL A 211 2.52 -3.53 6.81
C VAL A 211 2.06 -4.73 7.64
N GLY A 212 2.10 -5.95 7.09
CA GLY A 212 1.59 -7.17 7.72
C GLY A 212 2.66 -8.16 8.17
N GLY A 213 3.94 -7.81 8.13
CA GLY A 213 5.03 -8.71 8.52
C GLY A 213 5.06 -9.01 10.01
N MET A 214 5.29 -10.29 10.38
CA MET A 214 5.42 -10.67 11.78
C MET A 214 6.62 -9.96 12.42
N GLY A 215 6.38 -9.26 13.55
CA GLY A 215 7.42 -8.49 14.25
C GLY A 215 7.88 -7.23 13.51
N ALA A 216 7.13 -6.77 12.50
CA ALA A 216 7.44 -5.55 11.78
C ALA A 216 7.61 -4.35 12.72
N LYS A 217 8.60 -3.52 12.43
CA LYS A 217 8.83 -2.25 13.11
C LYS A 217 8.73 -1.14 12.08
N PHE A 218 7.88 -0.16 12.35
CA PHE A 218 7.69 0.96 11.45
C PHE A 218 8.54 2.15 11.90
N TYR A 219 9.29 2.68 10.97
CA TYR A 219 10.15 3.85 11.17
C TYR A 219 9.65 5.00 10.32
N GLN A 220 9.95 6.22 10.75
CA GLN A 220 9.65 7.40 9.96
C GLN A 220 10.51 7.36 8.68
N GLU A 221 9.82 7.25 7.54
CA GLU A 221 10.47 7.16 6.23
C GLU A 221 11.12 8.50 5.84
N GLY A 222 12.33 8.43 5.22
CA GLY A 222 13.18 9.60 5.01
C GLY A 222 12.61 10.61 4.01
N VAL A 223 12.07 10.14 2.89
CA VAL A 223 11.47 11.01 1.85
C VAL A 223 10.20 11.65 2.38
N SER A 224 9.37 10.88 3.10
CA SER A 224 8.17 11.41 3.78
C SER A 224 8.52 12.52 4.77
N LYS A 225 9.61 12.39 5.53
CA LYS A 225 10.09 13.45 6.44
C LYS A 225 10.53 14.70 5.68
N GLN A 226 11.14 14.53 4.52
CA GLN A 226 11.58 15.67 3.71
C GLN A 226 10.39 16.50 3.21
N TYR A 227 9.32 15.85 2.75
CA TYR A 227 8.21 16.54 2.08
C TYR A 227 6.98 16.77 2.98
N ALA A 228 6.79 15.98 4.04
CA ALA A 228 5.59 15.97 4.85
C ALA A 228 5.88 15.76 6.35
N ASN A 229 6.95 16.35 6.89
CA ASN A 229 7.42 16.13 8.25
C ASN A 229 6.34 16.35 9.32
N GLU A 230 5.48 17.35 9.16
CA GLU A 230 4.38 17.60 10.11
C GLU A 230 3.37 16.45 10.14
N ILE A 231 3.05 15.88 8.98
CA ILE A 231 2.14 14.74 8.86
C ILE A 231 2.78 13.49 9.45
N VAL A 232 4.06 13.24 9.13
CA VAL A 232 4.81 12.13 9.73
C VAL A 232 4.78 12.21 11.25
N ASN A 233 5.12 13.36 11.83
CA ASN A 233 5.08 13.55 13.27
C ASN A 233 3.68 13.38 13.87
N LYS A 234 2.63 13.73 13.14
CA LYS A 234 1.24 13.54 13.57
C LYS A 234 0.84 12.07 13.61
N ILE A 235 1.30 11.26 12.63
CA ILE A 235 0.98 9.84 12.51
C ILE A 235 1.74 9.01 13.56
N TRP A 236 2.98 9.41 13.91
CA TRP A 236 3.84 8.71 14.88
C TRP A 236 3.67 9.15 16.33
N ARG A 237 2.70 10.01 16.66
CA ARG A 237 2.33 10.36 18.05
C ARG A 237 1.37 9.34 18.64
#